data_36c0b9d7ad73a61a7bc63f548828afff
#
_entry.id   36c0b9d7ad73a61a7bc63f548828afff
#
_cell.length_a   1.000
_cell.length_b   1.000
_cell.length_c   1.000
_cell.angle_alpha   90.00
_cell.angle_beta   90.00
_cell.angle_gamma   90.00
#
_symmetry.space_group_name_H-M   'P 1'
#
loop_
_entity.id
_entity.type
_entity.pdbx_description
1 polymer ?
#
loop_
_entity_poly.entity_id
_entity_poly.type
_entity_poly.pdbx_seq_one_letter_code
_entity_poly.pdbx_strand_id
1 'polypeptide(L)'
;MSSKILSLTDTIFDATSSDDRRLGRQSGDRLAPRSMSKMQTMVVPNRHTLPDTRSSITHKFAIAGHEGYLTIGLFENGQPGEVFIKMSKEGSTLSGLIQGFCRAFSLALQHGLSPADAVERFR
;
A
#
# COMPACT_ATOMS: atom_id res chain seq x y z
N MET A 1 15.30 -15.16 -6.56
CA MET A 1 14.19 -14.48 -5.85
C MET A 1 12.99 -15.39 -5.50
N SER A 2 12.86 -16.56 -6.10
CA SER A 2 11.77 -17.51 -5.80
C SER A 2 11.94 -18.28 -4.49
N SER A 3 13.15 -18.39 -3.93
CA SER A 3 13.40 -19.14 -2.69
C SER A 3 12.88 -18.48 -1.41
N LYS A 4 12.75 -17.16 -1.38
CA LYS A 4 12.19 -16.43 -0.22
C LYS A 4 10.67 -16.53 -0.12
N ILE A 5 9.99 -16.67 -1.23
CA ILE A 5 8.52 -16.83 -1.27
C ILE A 5 8.15 -18.26 -0.85
N LEU A 6 8.93 -19.25 -1.24
CA LEU A 6 8.75 -20.65 -0.84
C LEU A 6 8.96 -20.86 0.67
N SER A 7 9.92 -20.18 1.30
CA SER A 7 10.16 -20.30 2.74
C SER A 7 9.03 -19.69 3.58
N LEU A 8 8.38 -18.63 3.10
CA LEU A 8 7.21 -18.04 3.76
C LEU A 8 5.98 -18.95 3.65
N THR A 9 5.82 -19.63 2.53
CA THR A 9 4.72 -20.60 2.32
C THR A 9 4.92 -21.85 3.17
N ASP A 10 6.14 -22.35 3.31
CA ASP A 10 6.48 -23.47 4.17
C ASP A 10 6.27 -23.14 5.65
N THR A 11 6.60 -21.92 6.10
CA THR A 11 6.36 -21.48 7.47
C THR A 11 4.87 -21.37 7.79
N ILE A 12 4.05 -20.97 6.86
CA ILE A 12 2.58 -20.91 7.02
C ILE A 12 1.99 -22.32 7.01
N PHE A 13 2.55 -23.26 6.22
CA PHE A 13 2.09 -24.63 6.14
C PHE A 13 2.45 -25.45 7.39
N ASP A 14 3.62 -25.25 7.97
CA ASP A 14 4.04 -25.88 9.23
C ASP A 14 3.19 -25.43 10.42
N ALA A 15 2.72 -24.19 10.43
CA ALA A 15 1.84 -23.69 11.48
C ALA A 15 0.44 -24.33 11.46
N THR A 16 0.01 -24.88 10.33
CA THR A 16 -1.27 -25.60 10.19
C THR A 16 -1.14 -27.12 10.34
N SER A 17 0.07 -27.67 10.29
CA SER A 17 0.35 -29.10 10.40
C SER A 17 0.69 -29.56 11.81
N SER A 18 0.79 -28.68 12.78
CA SER A 18 1.00 -29.08 14.17
C SER A 18 -0.31 -29.58 14.78
N ASP A 19 -0.64 -30.79 14.42
CA ASP A 19 -1.07 -31.88 15.24
C ASP A 19 -1.96 -31.55 16.43
N ASP A 20 -3.21 -31.60 16.16
CA ASP A 20 -4.27 -31.57 17.16
C ASP A 20 -4.66 -33.01 17.59
N ARG A 21 -3.65 -33.87 17.86
CA ARG A 21 -3.86 -35.22 18.32
C ARG A 21 -3.42 -35.47 19.74
N ARG A 22 -3.68 -34.55 20.66
CA ARG A 22 -3.69 -34.87 22.08
C ARG A 22 -4.86 -34.20 22.79
N LEU A 23 -6.05 -34.65 22.47
CA LEU A 23 -7.18 -34.50 23.37
C LEU A 23 -7.00 -35.45 24.56
N GLY A 24 -6.12 -35.07 25.47
CA GLY A 24 -6.14 -35.56 26.83
C GLY A 24 -7.33 -34.95 27.54
N ARG A 25 -8.33 -35.78 27.79
CA ARG A 25 -9.45 -35.51 28.66
C ARG A 25 -8.92 -34.99 30.00
N GLN A 26 -9.10 -33.73 30.28
CA GLN A 26 -9.15 -33.23 31.64
C GLN A 26 -10.43 -32.40 31.81
N SER A 27 -11.29 -33.07 32.59
CA SER A 27 -12.50 -32.52 33.14
C SER A 27 -12.20 -31.33 34.05
N GLY A 28 -12.94 -30.25 33.83
CA GLY A 28 -13.24 -29.32 34.91
C GLY A 28 -12.09 -28.34 35.20
N ASP A 29 -11.87 -27.44 34.33
CA ASP A 29 -11.33 -26.20 34.78
C ASP A 29 -12.13 -25.02 34.16
N ARG A 30 -12.53 -24.15 35.07
CA ARG A 30 -13.32 -23.00 34.83
C ARG A 30 -12.69 -22.23 33.67
N LEU A 31 -13.52 -21.92 32.69
CA LEU A 31 -13.25 -20.91 31.68
C LEU A 31 -12.81 -19.62 32.40
N ALA A 32 -11.51 -19.54 32.68
CA ALA A 32 -10.89 -18.23 32.83
C ALA A 32 -11.26 -17.44 31.58
N PRO A 33 -11.76 -16.22 31.71
CA PRO A 33 -12.00 -15.43 30.53
C PRO A 33 -10.69 -15.45 29.76
N ARG A 34 -10.68 -16.10 28.59
CA ARG A 34 -9.62 -15.89 27.65
C ARG A 34 -9.47 -14.38 27.63
N SER A 35 -8.39 -13.91 28.23
CA SER A 35 -7.97 -12.56 28.05
C SER A 35 -8.21 -12.30 26.57
N MET A 36 -9.07 -11.38 26.28
CA MET A 36 -9.23 -10.87 24.92
C MET A 36 -7.84 -10.42 24.57
N SER A 37 -7.07 -11.39 24.08
CA SER A 37 -5.74 -11.18 23.63
C SER A 37 -5.87 -10.12 22.58
N LYS A 38 -5.52 -8.90 22.97
CA LYS A 38 -5.16 -7.84 22.07
C LYS A 38 -5.83 -8.03 20.71
N MET A 39 -7.10 -7.65 20.60
CA MET A 39 -7.52 -7.08 19.35
C MET A 39 -6.45 -6.05 19.07
N GLN A 40 -5.45 -6.44 18.31
CA GLN A 40 -4.62 -5.48 17.63
C GLN A 40 -5.61 -4.69 16.82
N THR A 41 -6.03 -3.58 17.39
CA THR A 41 -6.70 -2.55 16.65
C THR A 41 -5.76 -2.28 15.51
N MET A 42 -6.08 -2.79 14.32
CA MET A 42 -5.36 -2.38 13.13
C MET A 42 -5.59 -0.88 13.11
N VAL A 43 -4.57 -0.16 13.54
CA VAL A 43 -4.53 1.28 13.35
C VAL A 43 -4.46 1.42 11.84
N VAL A 44 -5.64 1.52 11.23
CA VAL A 44 -5.73 1.94 9.83
C VAL A 44 -5.10 3.32 9.82
N PRO A 45 -3.95 3.50 9.17
CA PRO A 45 -3.31 4.80 9.14
C PRO A 45 -4.34 5.79 8.61
N ASN A 46 -4.59 6.82 9.40
CA ASN A 46 -5.58 7.81 9.05
C ASN A 46 -5.12 8.49 7.75
N ARG A 47 -5.99 8.50 6.75
CA ARG A 47 -5.69 9.14 5.47
C ARG A 47 -5.54 10.63 5.67
N HIS A 48 -4.39 11.18 5.30
CA HIS A 48 -4.16 12.62 5.24
C HIS A 48 -4.60 13.14 3.87
N THR A 49 -5.68 13.89 3.84
CA THR A 49 -6.17 14.53 2.60
C THR A 49 -5.52 15.88 2.41
N LEU A 50 -5.24 16.23 1.14
CA LEU A 50 -4.75 17.56 0.83
C LEU A 50 -5.90 18.58 0.89
N PRO A 51 -5.61 19.85 1.24
CA PRO A 51 -6.59 20.91 1.15
C PRO A 51 -6.99 21.18 -0.32
N ASP A 52 -8.14 21.80 -0.53
CA ASP A 52 -8.64 22.12 -1.87
C ASP A 52 -7.69 23.04 -2.64
N THR A 53 -7.10 24.02 -1.96
CA THR A 53 -6.06 24.87 -2.50
C THR A 53 -4.71 24.45 -1.95
N ARG A 54 -3.79 24.07 -2.82
CA ARG A 54 -2.47 23.53 -2.47
C ARG A 54 -1.40 23.87 -3.48
N SER A 55 -0.17 23.90 -3.04
CA SER A 55 0.98 24.03 -3.92
C SER A 55 1.17 22.77 -4.75
N SER A 56 1.61 22.91 -5.98
CA SER A 56 1.93 21.77 -6.84
C SER A 56 3.15 22.08 -7.71
N ILE A 57 3.84 21.01 -8.10
CA ILE A 57 4.94 21.05 -9.06
C ILE A 57 4.47 20.35 -10.32
N THR A 58 4.62 21.01 -11.46
CA THR A 58 4.31 20.42 -12.76
C THR A 58 5.58 20.28 -13.58
N HIS A 59 5.85 19.07 -14.05
CA HIS A 59 7.00 18.76 -14.88
C HIS A 59 6.55 18.19 -16.22
N LYS A 60 7.04 18.76 -17.32
CA LYS A 60 6.83 18.22 -18.66
C LYS A 60 7.85 17.12 -18.90
N PHE A 61 7.42 15.99 -19.42
CA PHE A 61 8.30 14.89 -19.80
C PHE A 61 8.04 14.42 -21.23
N ALA A 62 9.05 13.79 -21.82
CA ALA A 62 8.93 13.09 -23.10
C ALA A 62 9.71 11.77 -23.00
N ILE A 63 9.02 10.67 -23.13
CA ILE A 63 9.61 9.33 -23.03
C ILE A 63 9.11 8.48 -24.20
N ALA A 64 10.03 7.92 -24.98
CA ALA A 64 9.73 7.03 -26.11
C ALA A 64 8.67 7.59 -27.08
N GLY A 65 8.72 8.88 -27.39
CA GLY A 65 7.76 9.55 -28.28
C GLY A 65 6.44 9.94 -27.65
N HIS A 66 6.23 9.64 -26.38
CA HIS A 66 5.07 10.07 -25.59
C HIS A 66 5.40 11.29 -24.76
N GLU A 67 4.64 12.35 -24.93
CA GLU A 67 4.78 13.57 -24.15
C GLU A 67 3.64 13.69 -23.15
N GLY A 68 3.96 14.26 -22.00
CA GLY A 68 2.97 14.49 -20.96
C GLY A 68 3.43 15.46 -19.88
N TYR A 69 2.56 15.65 -18.93
CA TYR A 69 2.79 16.46 -17.74
C TYR A 69 2.58 15.61 -16.49
N LEU A 70 3.56 15.65 -15.62
CA LEU A 70 3.49 15.09 -14.28
C LEU A 70 3.21 16.25 -13.32
N THR A 71 2.10 16.19 -12.60
CA THR A 71 1.75 17.17 -11.56
C THR A 71 1.75 16.47 -10.21
N ILE A 72 2.49 17.03 -9.27
CA ILE A 72 2.62 16.54 -7.89
C ILE A 72 2.04 17.60 -6.97
N GLY A 73 0.94 17.28 -6.29
CA GLY A 73 0.37 18.13 -5.24
C GLY A 73 1.09 17.90 -3.92
N LEU A 74 1.38 18.99 -3.23
CA LEU A 74 2.16 19.00 -2.00
C LEU A 74 1.29 19.30 -0.79
N PHE A 75 1.57 18.63 0.32
CA PHE A 75 1.10 19.04 1.64
C PHE A 75 1.77 20.33 2.08
N GLU A 76 1.26 20.97 3.12
CA GLU A 76 1.83 22.22 3.67
C GLU A 76 3.29 22.07 4.12
N ASN A 77 3.68 20.87 4.54
CA ASN A 77 5.06 20.53 4.91
C ASN A 77 5.98 20.25 3.72
N GLY A 78 5.49 20.42 2.48
CA GLY A 78 6.24 20.19 1.25
C GLY A 78 6.34 18.73 0.80
N GLN A 79 5.73 17.79 1.54
CA GLN A 79 5.72 16.39 1.15
C GLN A 79 4.69 16.12 0.04
N PRO A 80 4.99 15.22 -0.92
CA PRO A 80 4.05 14.85 -1.96
C PRO A 80 2.85 14.07 -1.38
N GLY A 81 1.65 14.47 -1.78
CA GLY A 81 0.41 13.84 -1.33
C GLY A 81 -0.47 13.35 -2.46
N GLU A 82 -0.21 13.77 -3.68
CA GLU A 82 -0.94 13.30 -4.86
C GLU A 82 -0.11 13.42 -6.13
N VAL A 83 -0.42 12.58 -7.10
CA VAL A 83 0.26 12.53 -8.38
C VAL A 83 -0.77 12.46 -9.50
N PHE A 84 -0.59 13.28 -10.52
CA PHE A 84 -1.39 13.26 -11.75
C PHE A 84 -0.46 13.19 -12.96
N ILE A 85 -0.81 12.36 -13.91
CA ILE A 85 -0.13 12.30 -15.23
C ILE A 85 -1.16 12.57 -16.30
N LYS A 86 -0.88 13.56 -17.14
CA LYS A 86 -1.68 13.90 -18.31
C LYS A 86 -0.83 13.72 -19.56
N MET A 87 -1.21 12.78 -20.41
CA MET A 87 -0.56 12.52 -21.68
C MET A 87 -1.18 13.36 -22.78
N SER A 88 -0.36 13.76 -23.77
CA SER A 88 -0.81 14.66 -24.85
C SER A 88 -1.60 13.94 -25.93
N LYS A 89 -1.29 12.69 -26.23
CA LYS A 89 -1.89 11.93 -27.35
C LYS A 89 -2.04 10.45 -26.97
N GLU A 90 -2.96 10.17 -26.07
CA GLU A 90 -3.15 8.80 -25.63
C GLU A 90 -4.56 8.30 -25.91
N GLY A 91 -4.64 7.04 -26.32
CA GLY A 91 -5.89 6.33 -26.40
C GLY A 91 -6.56 6.21 -25.02
N SER A 92 -7.87 6.05 -25.00
CA SER A 92 -8.67 6.01 -23.78
C SER A 92 -8.23 4.93 -22.78
N THR A 93 -7.76 3.79 -23.28
CA THR A 93 -7.31 2.67 -22.45
C THR A 93 -6.04 3.00 -21.67
N LEU A 94 -5.01 3.54 -22.32
CA LEU A 94 -3.75 3.91 -21.66
C LEU A 94 -3.96 5.08 -20.70
N SER A 95 -4.74 6.07 -21.10
CA SER A 95 -5.11 7.20 -20.24
C SER A 95 -5.84 6.72 -18.98
N GLY A 96 -6.78 5.80 -19.12
CA GLY A 96 -7.51 5.22 -18.00
C GLY A 96 -6.60 4.44 -17.03
N LEU A 97 -5.68 3.64 -17.58
CA LEU A 97 -4.70 2.88 -16.78
C LEU A 97 -3.78 3.81 -15.99
N ILE A 98 -3.24 4.85 -16.63
CA ILE A 98 -2.38 5.85 -15.99
C ILE A 98 -3.14 6.58 -14.88
N GLN A 99 -4.38 6.99 -15.12
CA GLN A 99 -5.20 7.65 -14.11
C GLN A 99 -5.50 6.72 -12.93
N GLY A 100 -5.79 5.45 -13.18
CA GLY A 100 -5.97 4.45 -12.13
C GLY A 100 -4.72 4.27 -11.28
N PHE A 101 -3.55 4.17 -11.91
CA PHE A 101 -2.27 4.12 -11.23
C PHE A 101 -2.03 5.38 -10.37
N CYS A 102 -2.21 6.56 -10.93
CA CYS A 102 -2.02 7.82 -10.22
C CYS A 102 -2.94 7.93 -8.99
N ARG A 103 -4.18 7.49 -9.10
CA ARG A 103 -5.12 7.46 -7.95
C ARG A 103 -4.65 6.50 -6.86
N ALA A 104 -4.26 5.28 -7.22
CA ALA A 104 -3.75 4.30 -6.26
C ALA A 104 -2.48 4.80 -5.58
N PHE A 105 -1.55 5.37 -6.34
CA PHE A 105 -0.31 5.92 -5.82
C PHE A 105 -0.54 7.13 -4.90
N SER A 106 -1.44 8.03 -5.27
CA SER A 106 -1.84 9.17 -4.44
C SER A 106 -2.46 8.71 -3.11
N LEU A 107 -3.32 7.71 -3.14
CA LEU A 107 -3.86 7.12 -1.92
C LEU A 107 -2.77 6.52 -1.03
N ALA A 108 -1.80 5.84 -1.61
CA ALA A 108 -0.66 5.29 -0.87
C ALA A 108 0.17 6.39 -0.20
N LEU A 109 0.46 7.49 -0.90
CA LEU A 109 1.15 8.65 -0.31
C LEU A 109 0.34 9.26 0.84
N GLN A 110 -0.97 9.40 0.69
CA GLN A 110 -1.87 9.94 1.72
C GLN A 110 -2.00 9.02 2.94
N HIS A 111 -1.70 7.74 2.79
CA HIS A 111 -1.64 6.76 3.88
C HIS A 111 -0.23 6.56 4.46
N GLY A 112 0.74 7.35 4.05
CA GLY A 112 2.06 7.37 4.65
C GLY A 112 3.16 6.63 3.89
N LEU A 113 2.93 6.25 2.61
CA LEU A 113 4.02 5.75 1.79
C LEU A 113 5.09 6.84 1.62
N SER A 114 6.33 6.51 1.98
CA SER A 114 7.46 7.39 1.75
C SER A 114 7.80 7.45 0.26
N PRO A 115 7.99 8.65 -0.33
CA PRO A 115 8.44 8.76 -1.71
C PRO A 115 9.76 8.04 -1.98
N ALA A 116 10.67 8.05 -1.02
CA ALA A 116 11.95 7.34 -1.13
C ALA A 116 11.75 5.82 -1.22
N ASP A 117 10.90 5.25 -0.36
CA ASP A 117 10.56 3.82 -0.41
C ASP A 117 9.86 3.44 -1.72
N ALA A 118 9.01 4.32 -2.24
CA ALA A 118 8.36 4.11 -3.51
C ALA A 118 9.40 4.03 -4.66
N VAL A 119 10.33 4.96 -4.73
CA VAL A 119 11.39 4.97 -5.75
C VAL A 119 12.23 3.69 -5.69
N GLU A 120 12.61 3.24 -4.50
CA GLU A 120 13.40 2.01 -4.34
C GLU A 120 12.64 0.75 -4.79
N ARG A 121 11.34 0.71 -4.60
CA ARG A 121 10.52 -0.46 -4.96
C ARG A 121 10.07 -0.50 -6.42
N PHE A 122 9.92 0.66 -7.05
CA PHE A 122 9.52 0.78 -8.46
C PHE A 122 10.70 0.96 -9.42
N ARG A 123 11.89 0.90 -8.92
CA ARG A 123 13.14 1.06 -9.67
C ARG A 123 13.51 -0.15 -10.54
#